data_102859f0bb2ef826ee35752d27487d5e
#
_entry.id   102859f0bb2ef826ee35752d27487d5e
#
_cell.length_a   1.000
_cell.length_b   1.000
_cell.length_c   1.000
_cell.angle_alpha   90.00
_cell.angle_beta   90.00
_cell.angle_gamma   90.00
#
_symmetry.space_group_name_H-M   'P 1'
#
loop_
_entity.id
_entity.type
_entity.pdbx_description
1 polymer ?
#
loop_
_entity_poly.entity_id
_entity_poly.type
_entity_poly.pdbx_seq_one_letter_code
_entity_poly.pdbx_strand_id
1 'polypeptide(L)'
;YAGGDKDDIWAIRPYVLECQGDDPVNDNWIEKGKMQRADGDEFSFEAFSLDATVFEVNNVWYYIWAEKVGVGKQISNLYIARMKNGYTLDTVQVLLTTPDYDWERYGFWVNEGPAVLKRNGKVFVTFSASDTGIHYCVGLLTADESSDLLDPRSWEKDRYPVLRSDEAAGVYGPGHNSFTVDENGDDIMVYHARTETEIVGNPLYNPNRHAMLMRFGWKDGRPVFSYN
;
A
#
# COMPACT_ATOMS: atom_id res chain seq x y z
N TYR A 1 -2.48 8.10 -9.83
CA TYR A 1 -1.17 8.65 -9.46
C TYR A 1 -1.28 9.64 -8.31
N ALA A 2 -0.15 9.90 -7.64
CA ALA A 2 -0.06 10.95 -6.63
C ALA A 2 0.41 12.26 -7.30
N GLY A 3 -0.40 13.29 -7.23
CA GLY A 3 -0.10 14.61 -7.78
C GLY A 3 -0.05 15.65 -6.67
N GLY A 4 0.81 16.66 -6.81
CA GLY A 4 1.00 17.68 -5.79
C GLY A 4 1.37 19.04 -6.38
N ASP A 5 1.52 20.01 -5.50
CA ASP A 5 2.04 21.31 -5.84
C ASP A 5 3.57 21.29 -5.71
N LYS A 6 4.28 21.87 -6.69
CA LYS A 6 5.75 21.96 -6.66
C LYS A 6 6.28 22.81 -5.50
N ASP A 7 5.47 23.72 -4.98
CA ASP A 7 5.81 24.65 -3.91
C ASP A 7 5.31 24.18 -2.53
N ASP A 8 4.47 23.11 -2.48
CA ASP A 8 3.99 22.48 -1.24
C ASP A 8 3.97 20.95 -1.35
N ILE A 9 5.00 20.31 -0.83
CA ILE A 9 5.10 18.83 -0.80
C ILE A 9 3.97 18.17 0.01
N TRP A 10 3.28 18.92 0.88
CA TRP A 10 2.16 18.42 1.66
C TRP A 10 0.83 18.46 0.90
N ALA A 11 0.80 19.10 -0.27
CA ALA A 11 -0.38 19.18 -1.13
C ALA A 11 -0.59 17.93 -2.01
N ILE A 12 0.15 16.84 -1.77
CA ILE A 12 0.00 15.59 -2.52
C ILE A 12 -1.38 14.98 -2.26
N ARG A 13 -2.07 14.64 -3.35
CA ARG A 13 -3.39 14.00 -3.39
C ARG A 13 -3.44 12.94 -4.47
N PRO A 14 -4.32 11.92 -4.36
CA PRO A 14 -4.54 10.97 -5.43
C PRO A 14 -5.30 11.60 -6.61
N TYR A 15 -4.82 11.32 -7.81
CA TYR A 15 -5.43 11.70 -9.09
C TYR A 15 -5.69 10.47 -9.92
N VAL A 16 -6.60 10.57 -10.86
CA VAL A 16 -7.03 9.47 -11.71
C VAL A 16 -6.74 9.77 -13.19
N LEU A 17 -6.12 8.79 -13.85
CA LEU A 17 -6.02 8.72 -15.31
C LEU A 17 -6.93 7.59 -15.77
N GLU A 18 -7.69 7.82 -16.83
CA GLU A 18 -8.56 6.84 -17.48
C GLU A 18 -8.02 6.51 -18.87
N CYS A 19 -7.71 5.22 -19.09
CA CYS A 19 -7.41 4.72 -20.41
C CYS A 19 -8.71 4.70 -21.26
N GLN A 20 -8.65 5.22 -22.48
CA GLN A 20 -9.83 5.33 -23.35
C GLN A 20 -10.10 4.09 -24.18
N GLY A 21 -9.24 3.08 -24.12
CA GLY A 21 -9.37 1.82 -24.82
C GLY A 21 -8.91 0.64 -23.97
N ASP A 22 -8.75 -0.50 -24.62
CA ASP A 22 -8.40 -1.77 -23.96
C ASP A 22 -6.89 -2.01 -23.86
N ASP A 23 -6.08 -1.20 -24.56
CA ASP A 23 -4.62 -1.31 -24.54
C ASP A 23 -3.97 -0.14 -23.78
N PRO A 24 -3.62 -0.34 -22.48
CA PRO A 24 -3.07 0.72 -21.65
C PRO A 24 -1.68 1.20 -22.10
N VAL A 25 -1.03 0.51 -23.04
CA VAL A 25 0.28 0.90 -23.60
C VAL A 25 0.13 1.82 -24.80
N ASN A 26 -0.86 1.56 -25.66
CA ASN A 26 -0.99 2.25 -26.95
C ASN A 26 -2.20 3.21 -27.00
N ASP A 27 -3.18 3.05 -26.13
CA ASP A 27 -4.36 3.90 -26.11
C ASP A 27 -4.12 5.23 -25.37
N ASN A 28 -4.98 6.21 -25.65
CA ASN A 28 -4.91 7.52 -25.03
C ASN A 28 -5.40 7.48 -23.57
N TRP A 29 -4.73 8.26 -22.72
CA TRP A 29 -5.12 8.47 -21.34
C TRP A 29 -5.69 9.87 -21.14
N ILE A 30 -6.81 9.96 -20.42
CA ILE A 30 -7.44 11.23 -20.03
C ILE A 30 -7.34 11.41 -18.53
N GLU A 31 -6.89 12.59 -18.11
CA GLU A 31 -6.89 12.97 -16.69
C GLU A 31 -8.32 13.28 -16.23
N LYS A 32 -8.78 12.58 -15.20
CA LYS A 32 -10.07 12.78 -14.55
C LYS A 32 -9.98 13.78 -13.37
N GLY A 33 -8.78 14.21 -13.04
CA GLY A 33 -8.52 15.07 -11.90
C GLY A 33 -8.34 14.28 -10.59
N LYS A 34 -8.53 14.98 -9.46
CA LYS A 34 -8.40 14.37 -8.13
C LYS A 34 -9.48 13.30 -7.90
N MET A 35 -9.09 12.25 -7.18
CA MET A 35 -10.05 11.29 -6.63
C MET A 35 -11.11 12.02 -5.82
N GLN A 36 -12.39 11.72 -6.08
CA GLN A 36 -13.52 12.39 -5.48
C GLN A 36 -13.98 11.66 -4.21
N ARG A 37 -14.37 12.43 -3.21
CA ARG A 37 -14.98 11.94 -1.97
C ARG A 37 -16.41 11.45 -2.20
N ALA A 38 -16.90 10.67 -1.25
CA ALA A 38 -18.33 10.38 -1.16
C ALA A 38 -19.13 11.64 -0.83
N ASP A 39 -20.42 11.62 -1.14
CA ASP A 39 -21.33 12.71 -0.79
C ASP A 39 -21.38 12.90 0.74
N GLY A 40 -21.09 14.10 1.21
CA GLY A 40 -21.06 14.43 2.64
C GLY A 40 -19.79 13.98 3.40
N ASP A 41 -18.79 13.44 2.70
CA ASP A 41 -17.50 13.10 3.30
C ASP A 41 -16.61 14.34 3.42
N GLU A 42 -16.29 14.71 4.66
CA GLU A 42 -15.41 15.85 4.99
C GLU A 42 -14.00 15.41 5.39
N PHE A 43 -13.69 14.11 5.36
CA PHE A 43 -12.47 13.56 5.95
C PHE A 43 -11.46 13.03 4.92
N SER A 44 -11.92 12.30 3.89
CA SER A 44 -11.03 11.67 2.91
C SER A 44 -10.22 12.71 2.14
N PHE A 45 -8.92 12.44 1.97
CA PHE A 45 -8.00 13.27 1.19
C PHE A 45 -7.82 14.71 1.70
N GLU A 46 -8.05 14.97 2.99
CA GLU A 46 -7.81 16.29 3.60
C GLU A 46 -6.33 16.58 3.78
N ALA A 47 -5.53 15.55 4.08
CA ALA A 47 -4.10 15.68 4.29
C ALA A 47 -3.29 15.07 3.12
N PHE A 48 -1.99 14.98 3.27
CA PHE A 48 -1.07 14.33 2.35
C PHE A 48 -1.50 12.87 2.12
N SER A 49 -2.00 12.57 0.91
CA SER A 49 -2.63 11.30 0.56
C SER A 49 -2.01 10.72 -0.70
N LEU A 50 -1.64 9.44 -0.67
CA LEU A 50 -0.97 8.76 -1.79
C LEU A 50 -1.08 7.23 -1.68
N ASP A 51 -0.32 6.50 -2.50
CA ASP A 51 -0.14 5.05 -2.46
C ASP A 51 -1.45 4.27 -2.47
N ALA A 52 -2.29 4.56 -3.43
CA ALA A 52 -3.59 3.90 -3.50
C ALA A 52 -3.54 2.56 -4.24
N THR A 53 -4.36 1.63 -3.77
CA THR A 53 -4.69 0.39 -4.49
C THR A 53 -6.19 0.19 -4.55
N VAL A 54 -6.63 -0.56 -5.56
CA VAL A 54 -8.04 -0.87 -5.81
C VAL A 54 -8.21 -2.39 -5.90
N PHE A 55 -9.28 -2.91 -5.33
CA PHE A 55 -9.61 -4.32 -5.43
C PHE A 55 -11.14 -4.52 -5.39
N GLU A 56 -11.57 -5.68 -5.87
CA GLU A 56 -12.98 -6.06 -5.91
C GLU A 56 -13.24 -7.29 -5.06
N VAL A 57 -14.30 -7.26 -4.28
CA VAL A 57 -14.85 -8.43 -3.56
C VAL A 57 -16.36 -8.44 -3.74
N ASN A 58 -16.91 -9.56 -4.22
CA ASN A 58 -18.36 -9.76 -4.39
C ASN A 58 -19.05 -8.65 -5.23
N ASN A 59 -18.42 -8.21 -6.32
CA ASN A 59 -18.85 -7.10 -7.20
C ASN A 59 -18.89 -5.73 -6.51
N VAL A 60 -18.19 -5.57 -5.38
CA VAL A 60 -17.99 -4.29 -4.70
C VAL A 60 -16.54 -3.88 -4.82
N TRP A 61 -16.30 -2.69 -5.35
CA TRP A 61 -14.97 -2.11 -5.48
C TRP A 61 -14.59 -1.34 -4.23
N TYR A 62 -13.37 -1.55 -3.77
CA TYR A 62 -12.77 -0.88 -2.62
C TYR A 62 -11.51 -0.16 -3.02
N TYR A 63 -11.27 0.98 -2.37
CA TYR A 63 -10.10 1.82 -2.52
C TYR A 63 -9.37 1.88 -1.18
N ILE A 64 -8.08 1.55 -1.15
CA ILE A 64 -7.21 1.68 0.03
C ILE A 64 -6.13 2.70 -0.32
N TRP A 65 -5.85 3.62 0.59
CA TRP A 65 -4.81 4.63 0.41
C TRP A 65 -4.11 4.97 1.72
N ALA A 66 -2.92 5.56 1.61
CA ALA A 66 -2.20 6.12 2.74
C ALA A 66 -2.53 7.61 2.89
N GLU A 67 -2.81 8.07 4.09
CA GLU A 67 -3.02 9.48 4.40
C GLU A 67 -2.35 9.87 5.71
N LYS A 68 -1.60 10.99 5.67
CA LYS A 68 -0.92 11.52 6.84
C LYS A 68 -1.86 12.33 7.70
N VAL A 69 -1.87 12.01 9.00
CA VAL A 69 -2.72 12.65 10.01
C VAL A 69 -1.90 12.98 11.26
N GLY A 70 -2.52 13.68 12.19
CA GLY A 70 -1.94 13.98 13.50
C GLY A 70 -1.02 15.21 13.52
N VAL A 71 -0.34 15.37 14.64
CA VAL A 71 0.52 16.53 14.90
C VAL A 71 1.73 16.50 13.98
N GLY A 72 1.96 17.62 13.27
CA GLY A 72 3.09 17.75 12.34
C GLY A 72 3.05 16.81 11.14
N LYS A 73 1.90 16.21 10.82
CA LYS A 73 1.72 15.26 9.70
C LYS A 73 2.70 14.08 9.75
N GLN A 74 3.02 13.60 10.95
CA GLN A 74 4.04 12.56 11.17
C GLN A 74 3.51 11.14 11.06
N ILE A 75 2.19 10.95 11.30
CA ILE A 75 1.55 9.63 11.28
C ILE A 75 0.90 9.43 9.92
N SER A 76 1.23 8.32 9.25
CA SER A 76 0.55 7.86 8.04
C SER A 76 -0.26 6.62 8.35
N ASN A 77 -1.55 6.68 8.11
CA ASN A 77 -2.50 5.58 8.27
C ASN A 77 -2.93 5.02 6.93
N LEU A 78 -3.45 3.80 6.91
CA LEU A 78 -4.23 3.32 5.78
C LEU A 78 -5.73 3.49 6.07
N TYR A 79 -6.43 3.96 5.05
CA TYR A 79 -7.88 4.09 5.04
C TYR A 79 -8.46 3.22 3.92
N ILE A 80 -9.71 2.80 4.11
CA ILE A 80 -10.50 2.06 3.13
C ILE A 80 -11.85 2.72 2.92
N ALA A 81 -12.36 2.71 1.68
CA ALA A 81 -13.71 3.11 1.35
C ALA A 81 -14.23 2.27 0.17
N ARG A 82 -15.55 2.18 0.00
CA ARG A 82 -16.15 1.66 -1.23
C ARG A 82 -16.05 2.70 -2.34
N MET A 83 -15.98 2.22 -3.57
CA MET A 83 -16.00 3.05 -4.77
C MET A 83 -17.39 3.06 -5.40
N LYS A 84 -17.84 4.23 -5.83
CA LYS A 84 -19.04 4.43 -6.66
C LYS A 84 -18.74 4.20 -8.14
N ASN A 85 -17.54 4.58 -8.55
CA ASN A 85 -16.98 4.41 -9.89
C ASN A 85 -15.45 4.54 -9.83
N GLY A 86 -14.77 4.52 -10.96
CA GLY A 86 -13.30 4.53 -11.07
C GLY A 86 -12.60 5.77 -10.49
N TYR A 87 -13.32 6.82 -10.12
CA TYR A 87 -12.75 8.09 -9.64
C TYR A 87 -13.53 8.76 -8.50
N THR A 88 -14.54 8.07 -7.92
CA THR A 88 -15.38 8.61 -6.84
C THR A 88 -15.60 7.55 -5.77
N LEU A 89 -15.42 7.90 -4.50
CA LEU A 89 -15.78 7.07 -3.37
C LEU A 89 -17.32 7.03 -3.18
N ASP A 90 -17.82 5.94 -2.63
CA ASP A 90 -19.24 5.72 -2.28
C ASP A 90 -19.50 5.89 -0.80
N THR A 91 -18.47 5.70 0.03
CA THR A 91 -18.57 5.79 1.49
C THR A 91 -17.51 6.73 2.05
N VAL A 92 -17.80 7.26 3.24
CA VAL A 92 -16.79 7.94 4.06
C VAL A 92 -15.65 6.96 4.37
N GLN A 93 -14.45 7.49 4.50
CA GLN A 93 -13.28 6.70 4.86
C GLN A 93 -13.45 5.95 6.19
N VAL A 94 -12.90 4.75 6.24
CA VAL A 94 -12.75 3.96 7.47
C VAL A 94 -11.26 3.75 7.72
N LEU A 95 -10.82 3.96 8.96
CA LEU A 95 -9.44 3.68 9.36
C LEU A 95 -9.21 2.17 9.31
N LEU A 96 -8.31 1.73 8.41
CA LEU A 96 -7.97 0.33 8.24
C LEU A 96 -6.84 -0.08 9.18
N THR A 97 -5.77 0.70 9.26
CA THR A 97 -4.65 0.49 10.18
C THR A 97 -3.88 1.79 10.46
N THR A 98 -3.29 1.84 11.64
CA THR A 98 -2.35 2.89 12.08
C THR A 98 -1.06 2.24 12.58
N PRO A 99 0.08 2.95 12.63
CA PRO A 99 1.30 2.42 13.21
C PRO A 99 1.15 2.13 14.72
N ASP A 100 0.84 0.88 15.07
CA ASP A 100 0.57 0.43 16.45
C ASP A 100 1.78 -0.22 17.10
N TYR A 101 2.59 -0.95 16.32
CA TYR A 101 3.71 -1.72 16.80
C TYR A 101 5.02 -0.95 16.67
N ASP A 102 6.00 -1.27 17.51
CA ASP A 102 7.31 -0.60 17.51
C ASP A 102 8.03 -0.70 16.15
N TRP A 103 7.87 -1.83 15.45
CA TRP A 103 8.46 -2.04 14.13
C TRP A 103 7.85 -1.16 13.03
N GLU A 104 6.74 -0.49 13.28
CA GLU A 104 6.10 0.46 12.35
C GLU A 104 6.53 1.91 12.56
N ARG A 105 7.43 2.17 13.53
CA ARG A 105 7.70 3.50 14.08
C ARG A 105 9.17 3.93 14.02
N TYR A 106 10.02 3.21 13.30
CA TYR A 106 11.40 3.64 13.11
C TYR A 106 11.46 4.88 12.21
N GLY A 107 12.05 5.96 12.71
CA GLY A 107 12.15 7.25 12.03
C GLY A 107 10.80 7.93 11.87
N PHE A 108 9.92 7.39 11.05
CA PHE A 108 8.54 7.86 10.85
C PHE A 108 7.52 6.80 11.27
N TRP A 109 6.37 7.26 11.73
CA TRP A 109 5.24 6.42 12.08
C TRP A 109 4.35 6.27 10.83
N VAL A 110 4.63 5.25 10.06
CA VAL A 110 4.06 5.11 8.72
C VAL A 110 3.49 3.71 8.51
N ASN A 111 2.26 3.68 7.98
CA ASN A 111 1.72 2.59 7.18
C ASN A 111 1.41 3.17 5.79
N GLU A 112 1.96 2.59 4.72
CA GLU A 112 1.84 3.07 3.35
C GLU A 112 1.97 1.93 2.34
N GLY A 113 1.89 2.22 1.03
CA GLY A 113 2.12 1.27 -0.04
C GLY A 113 1.25 0.00 0.03
N PRO A 114 -0.09 0.09 0.20
CA PRO A 114 -0.94 -1.08 0.30
C PRO A 114 -0.97 -1.86 -1.01
N ALA A 115 -0.90 -3.20 -0.94
CA ALA A 115 -1.13 -4.09 -2.05
C ALA A 115 -2.00 -5.28 -1.63
N VAL A 116 -2.84 -5.77 -2.53
CA VAL A 116 -3.89 -6.74 -2.19
C VAL A 116 -3.66 -8.08 -2.87
N LEU A 117 -3.81 -9.16 -2.11
CA LEU A 117 -3.95 -10.52 -2.59
C LEU A 117 -5.30 -11.09 -2.17
N LYS A 118 -5.88 -11.95 -2.99
CA LYS A 118 -7.09 -12.71 -2.64
C LYS A 118 -6.84 -14.19 -2.89
N ARG A 119 -7.17 -15.02 -1.91
CA ARG A 119 -7.08 -16.49 -2.05
C ARG A 119 -7.96 -17.19 -1.01
N ASN A 120 -8.64 -18.25 -1.44
CA ASN A 120 -9.41 -19.14 -0.57
C ASN A 120 -10.43 -18.39 0.33
N GLY A 121 -11.15 -17.40 -0.22
CA GLY A 121 -12.16 -16.63 0.51
C GLY A 121 -11.57 -15.63 1.51
N LYS A 122 -10.29 -15.31 1.39
CA LYS A 122 -9.59 -14.31 2.21
C LYS A 122 -9.06 -13.16 1.36
N VAL A 123 -9.09 -11.98 1.95
CA VAL A 123 -8.39 -10.77 1.47
C VAL A 123 -7.17 -10.56 2.35
N PHE A 124 -6.03 -10.37 1.72
CA PHE A 124 -4.76 -10.02 2.36
C PHE A 124 -4.33 -8.65 1.85
N VAL A 125 -4.03 -7.73 2.76
CA VAL A 125 -3.47 -6.43 2.43
C VAL A 125 -2.08 -6.34 3.03
N THR A 126 -1.05 -6.37 2.17
CA THR A 126 0.29 -6.01 2.61
C THR A 126 0.42 -4.49 2.65
N PHE A 127 1.23 -3.99 3.56
CA PHE A 127 1.54 -2.58 3.67
C PHE A 127 2.99 -2.40 4.12
N SER A 128 3.56 -1.25 3.82
CA SER A 128 4.92 -0.92 4.25
C SER A 128 4.90 -0.04 5.48
N ALA A 129 5.93 -0.15 6.31
CA ALA A 129 5.99 0.56 7.57
C ALA A 129 7.39 1.11 7.89
N SER A 130 7.43 2.12 8.75
CA SER A 130 8.61 2.86 9.18
C SER A 130 9.14 3.85 8.12
N ASP A 131 10.33 4.40 8.33
CA ASP A 131 11.01 5.22 7.32
C ASP A 131 11.61 4.36 6.20
N THR A 132 12.02 4.97 5.11
CA THR A 132 12.60 4.28 3.96
C THR A 132 14.06 3.83 4.17
N GLY A 133 14.49 3.71 5.43
CA GLY A 133 15.79 3.19 5.85
C GLY A 133 15.86 1.66 5.88
N ILE A 134 16.83 1.13 6.62
CA ILE A 134 17.02 -0.33 6.76
C ILE A 134 15.94 -1.01 7.60
N HIS A 135 15.11 -0.24 8.31
CA HIS A 135 13.99 -0.74 9.12
C HIS A 135 12.66 -0.77 8.35
N TYR A 136 12.65 -0.27 7.11
CA TYR A 136 11.48 -0.40 6.25
C TYR A 136 11.11 -1.87 6.10
N CYS A 137 9.83 -2.22 6.19
CA CYS A 137 9.39 -3.60 6.24
C CYS A 137 7.94 -3.72 5.78
N VAL A 138 7.47 -4.95 5.60
CA VAL A 138 6.11 -5.26 5.14
C VAL A 138 5.30 -5.86 6.27
N GLY A 139 4.14 -5.27 6.57
CA GLY A 139 3.10 -5.81 7.43
C GLY A 139 2.00 -6.51 6.63
N LEU A 140 1.09 -7.17 7.33
CA LEU A 140 -0.03 -7.90 6.73
C LEU A 140 -1.31 -7.70 7.53
N LEU A 141 -2.39 -7.39 6.83
CA LEU A 141 -3.77 -7.45 7.31
C LEU A 141 -4.50 -8.60 6.60
N THR A 142 -5.40 -9.25 7.30
CA THR A 142 -6.21 -10.36 6.76
C THR A 142 -7.68 -10.17 7.14
N ALA A 143 -8.58 -10.38 6.19
CA ALA A 143 -10.02 -10.44 6.43
C ALA A 143 -10.67 -11.59 5.63
N ASP A 144 -11.85 -12.03 6.04
CA ASP A 144 -12.69 -12.90 5.23
C ASP A 144 -13.39 -12.09 4.12
N GLU A 145 -13.44 -12.60 2.89
CA GLU A 145 -14.19 -11.96 1.79
C GLU A 145 -15.69 -11.85 2.06
N SER A 146 -16.22 -12.68 2.96
CA SER A 146 -17.63 -12.66 3.36
C SER A 146 -17.94 -11.67 4.49
N SER A 147 -16.91 -11.06 5.09
CA SER A 147 -17.09 -10.07 6.16
C SER A 147 -17.38 -8.67 5.61
N ASP A 148 -17.84 -7.77 6.49
CA ASP A 148 -17.92 -6.35 6.14
C ASP A 148 -16.51 -5.74 6.18
N LEU A 149 -15.92 -5.50 5.01
CA LEU A 149 -14.58 -4.97 4.89
C LEU A 149 -14.45 -3.49 5.34
N LEU A 150 -15.58 -2.80 5.55
CA LEU A 150 -15.61 -1.47 6.16
C LEU A 150 -15.74 -1.50 7.69
N ASP A 151 -15.91 -2.69 8.30
CA ASP A 151 -15.77 -2.84 9.74
C ASP A 151 -14.31 -3.12 10.10
N PRO A 152 -13.61 -2.22 10.84
CA PRO A 152 -12.22 -2.46 11.25
C PRO A 152 -12.01 -3.77 12.01
N ARG A 153 -13.05 -4.28 12.68
CA ARG A 153 -13.00 -5.54 13.43
C ARG A 153 -12.97 -6.78 12.53
N SER A 154 -13.26 -6.63 11.24
CA SER A 154 -13.13 -7.70 10.25
C SER A 154 -11.67 -7.99 9.88
N TRP A 155 -10.75 -7.08 10.23
CA TRP A 155 -9.36 -7.17 9.87
C TRP A 155 -8.48 -7.58 11.04
N GLU A 156 -7.66 -8.60 10.82
CA GLU A 156 -6.60 -9.03 11.72
C GLU A 156 -5.26 -8.51 11.21
N LYS A 157 -4.54 -7.76 12.04
CA LYS A 157 -3.19 -7.26 11.78
C LYS A 157 -2.15 -8.21 12.37
N ASP A 158 -1.20 -8.63 11.56
CA ASP A 158 -0.10 -9.47 12.05
C ASP A 158 0.76 -8.70 13.06
N ARG A 159 1.08 -9.38 14.16
CA ARG A 159 1.88 -8.80 15.24
C ARG A 159 3.32 -8.48 14.83
N TYR A 160 3.85 -9.18 13.86
CA TYR A 160 5.21 -9.04 13.36
C TYR A 160 5.21 -8.77 11.86
N PRO A 161 6.22 -8.07 11.32
CA PRO A 161 6.32 -7.88 9.88
C PRO A 161 6.50 -9.23 9.18
N VAL A 162 5.85 -9.39 8.03
CA VAL A 162 5.91 -10.60 7.19
C VAL A 162 7.11 -10.61 6.26
N LEU A 163 7.73 -9.44 6.03
CA LEU A 163 9.00 -9.30 5.32
C LEU A 163 9.79 -8.13 5.92
N ARG A 164 11.07 -8.35 6.20
CA ARG A 164 11.98 -7.36 6.79
C ARG A 164 13.40 -7.59 6.28
N SER A 165 14.30 -6.70 6.66
CA SER A 165 15.73 -6.86 6.37
C SER A 165 16.26 -8.22 6.80
N ASP A 166 17.11 -8.80 5.96
CA ASP A 166 17.81 -10.06 6.18
C ASP A 166 19.27 -9.91 5.77
N GLU A 167 20.17 -9.98 6.75
CA GLU A 167 21.60 -9.81 6.54
C GLU A 167 22.21 -10.98 5.73
N ALA A 168 21.70 -12.20 5.94
CA ALA A 168 22.18 -13.38 5.23
C ALA A 168 21.82 -13.33 3.74
N ALA A 169 20.66 -12.75 3.41
CA ALA A 169 20.23 -12.51 2.05
C ALA A 169 20.84 -11.22 1.43
N GLY A 170 21.47 -10.35 2.23
CA GLY A 170 21.98 -9.05 1.78
C GLY A 170 20.87 -8.10 1.35
N VAL A 171 19.68 -8.18 1.97
CA VAL A 171 18.49 -7.39 1.62
C VAL A 171 18.09 -6.54 2.79
N TYR A 172 17.96 -5.22 2.58
CA TYR A 172 17.67 -4.27 3.64
C TYR A 172 16.53 -3.34 3.27
N GLY A 173 15.64 -3.09 4.22
CA GLY A 173 14.49 -2.20 4.07
C GLY A 173 13.56 -2.58 2.92
N PRO A 174 13.06 -3.83 2.85
CA PRO A 174 12.14 -4.27 1.81
C PRO A 174 10.75 -3.65 2.02
N GLY A 175 10.10 -3.26 0.91
CA GLY A 175 8.73 -2.76 1.00
C GLY A 175 8.18 -2.19 -0.29
N HIS A 176 7.05 -1.51 -0.18
CA HIS A 176 6.30 -0.86 -1.25
C HIS A 176 6.05 -1.83 -2.42
N ASN A 177 5.48 -2.97 -2.07
CA ASN A 177 5.36 -4.10 -2.97
C ASN A 177 4.09 -4.06 -3.83
N SER A 178 4.15 -4.83 -4.90
CA SER A 178 3.01 -5.24 -5.72
C SER A 178 3.09 -6.74 -5.98
N PHE A 179 2.04 -7.31 -6.57
CA PHE A 179 1.94 -8.73 -6.87
C PHE A 179 1.67 -8.98 -8.33
N THR A 180 2.22 -10.06 -8.86
CA THR A 180 1.96 -10.57 -10.20
C THR A 180 2.15 -12.09 -10.20
N VAL A 181 2.00 -12.70 -11.35
CA VAL A 181 2.35 -14.11 -11.59
C VAL A 181 3.38 -14.19 -12.72
N ASP A 182 4.26 -15.18 -12.67
CA ASP A 182 5.18 -15.46 -13.77
C ASP A 182 4.50 -16.29 -14.88
N GLU A 183 5.25 -16.60 -15.93
CA GLU A 183 4.77 -17.41 -17.07
C GLU A 183 4.38 -18.86 -16.70
N ASN A 184 4.79 -19.34 -15.52
CA ASN A 184 4.43 -20.67 -15.01
C ASN A 184 3.20 -20.60 -14.09
N GLY A 185 2.71 -19.39 -13.77
CA GLY A 185 1.62 -19.16 -12.84
C GLY A 185 2.05 -19.14 -11.37
N ASP A 186 3.36 -19.04 -11.11
CA ASP A 186 3.88 -18.87 -9.75
C ASP A 186 3.68 -17.43 -9.26
N ASP A 187 3.28 -17.29 -7.99
CA ASP A 187 3.03 -16.00 -7.37
C ASP A 187 4.35 -15.24 -7.13
N ILE A 188 4.42 -14.01 -7.61
CA ILE A 188 5.58 -13.12 -7.54
C ILE A 188 5.23 -11.85 -6.76
N MET A 189 6.08 -11.51 -5.80
CA MET A 189 6.11 -10.20 -5.16
C MET A 189 7.19 -9.34 -5.81
N VAL A 190 6.81 -8.17 -6.30
CA VAL A 190 7.73 -7.13 -6.77
C VAL A 190 7.83 -6.10 -5.66
N TYR A 191 9.03 -5.79 -5.21
CA TYR A 191 9.26 -4.85 -4.10
C TYR A 191 10.56 -4.08 -4.31
N HIS A 192 10.78 -3.02 -3.56
CA HIS A 192 12.12 -2.43 -3.51
C HIS A 192 12.84 -2.83 -2.24
N ALA A 193 14.16 -2.90 -2.32
CA ALA A 193 15.03 -3.03 -1.15
C ALA A 193 16.42 -2.46 -1.43
N ARG A 194 17.21 -2.33 -0.38
CA ARG A 194 18.61 -1.91 -0.42
C ARG A 194 19.52 -3.13 -0.40
N THR A 195 20.70 -2.98 -0.95
CA THR A 195 21.79 -3.98 -0.90
C THR A 195 22.87 -3.59 0.11
N GLU A 196 22.76 -2.41 0.72
CA GLU A 196 23.73 -1.84 1.66
C GLU A 196 23.01 -1.33 2.91
N THR A 197 23.67 -1.40 4.05
CA THR A 197 23.16 -0.89 5.33
C THR A 197 23.49 0.58 5.55
N GLU A 198 24.61 1.05 4.98
CA GLU A 198 25.03 2.43 5.09
C GLU A 198 24.26 3.31 4.11
N ILE A 199 23.53 4.28 4.65
CA ILE A 199 22.73 5.22 3.86
C ILE A 199 23.36 6.60 4.00
N VAL A 200 24.01 7.06 2.93
CA VAL A 200 24.57 8.42 2.89
C VAL A 200 23.48 9.42 2.54
N GLY A 201 23.28 10.40 3.41
CA GLY A 201 22.28 11.44 3.24
C GLY A 201 20.86 11.03 3.67
N ASN A 202 19.84 11.62 3.06
CA ASN A 202 18.45 11.30 3.37
C ASN A 202 18.04 9.98 2.71
N PRO A 203 17.53 8.99 3.46
CA PRO A 203 17.10 7.71 2.92
C PRO A 203 16.10 7.81 1.77
N LEU A 204 15.24 8.84 1.78
CA LEU A 204 14.24 9.06 0.72
C LEU A 204 14.88 9.32 -0.65
N TYR A 205 15.99 10.01 -0.69
CA TYR A 205 16.69 10.41 -1.93
C TYR A 205 17.90 9.54 -2.27
N ASN A 206 18.25 8.61 -1.39
CA ASN A 206 19.36 7.68 -1.65
C ASN A 206 18.94 6.68 -2.75
N PRO A 207 19.72 6.54 -3.85
CA PRO A 207 19.32 5.73 -5.02
C PRO A 207 19.42 4.22 -4.80
N ASN A 208 20.09 3.75 -3.73
CA ASN A 208 20.19 2.33 -3.41
C ASN A 208 18.83 1.83 -2.84
N ARG A 209 17.83 1.76 -3.71
CA ARG A 209 16.52 1.12 -3.51
C ARG A 209 16.15 0.45 -4.82
N HIS A 210 16.63 -0.79 -4.98
CA HIS A 210 16.49 -1.53 -6.22
C HIS A 210 15.17 -2.27 -6.28
N ALA A 211 14.59 -2.38 -7.47
CA ALA A 211 13.48 -3.28 -7.72
C ALA A 211 13.96 -4.73 -7.60
N MET A 212 13.27 -5.50 -6.80
CA MET A 212 13.55 -6.91 -6.54
C MET A 212 12.32 -7.77 -6.79
N LEU A 213 12.54 -9.03 -7.09
CA LEU A 213 11.51 -10.03 -7.30
C LEU A 213 11.67 -11.14 -6.29
N MET A 214 10.55 -11.60 -5.72
CA MET A 214 10.50 -12.76 -4.84
C MET A 214 9.37 -13.67 -5.30
N ARG A 215 9.69 -14.94 -5.61
CA ARG A 215 8.67 -15.97 -5.70
C ARG A 215 8.24 -16.32 -4.29
N PHE A 216 6.94 -16.38 -4.02
CA PHE A 216 6.44 -16.70 -2.69
C PHE A 216 5.44 -17.84 -2.71
N GLY A 217 5.26 -18.50 -1.58
CA GLY A 217 4.38 -19.63 -1.43
C GLY A 217 3.20 -19.37 -0.49
N TRP A 218 2.43 -20.41 -0.24
CA TRP A 218 1.27 -20.39 0.65
C TRP A 218 1.38 -21.51 1.68
N LYS A 219 1.12 -21.20 2.93
CA LYS A 219 1.05 -22.15 4.02
C LYS A 219 -0.19 -21.87 4.86
N ASP A 220 -0.97 -22.92 5.12
CA ASP A 220 -2.23 -22.83 5.89
C ASP A 220 -3.17 -21.72 5.38
N GLY A 221 -3.20 -21.53 4.03
CA GLY A 221 -4.03 -20.52 3.37
C GLY A 221 -3.51 -19.08 3.46
N ARG A 222 -2.31 -18.84 3.99
CA ARG A 222 -1.67 -17.52 4.12
C ARG A 222 -0.44 -17.39 3.23
N PRO A 223 -0.15 -16.21 2.68
CA PRO A 223 1.07 -15.99 1.91
C PRO A 223 2.30 -16.08 2.83
N VAL A 224 3.38 -16.66 2.32
CA VAL A 224 4.67 -16.79 3.04
C VAL A 224 5.76 -16.16 2.19
N PHE A 225 6.31 -15.07 2.68
CA PHE A 225 7.42 -14.37 2.05
C PHE A 225 8.73 -14.75 2.73
N SER A 226 9.69 -15.27 1.97
CA SER A 226 10.99 -15.67 2.49
C SER A 226 12.09 -15.47 1.46
N TYR A 227 13.24 -15.04 1.90
CA TYR A 227 14.45 -15.04 1.09
C TYR A 227 14.97 -16.49 1.01
N ASN A 228 15.23 -16.96 -0.21
CA ASN A 228 15.82 -18.28 -0.49
C ASN A 228 17.33 -18.18 -0.63
#